data_95dbb37488a20def74bfc97cf4a62402
#
_entry.id   95dbb37488a20def74bfc97cf4a62402
#
_cell.length_a   1.000
_cell.length_b   1.000
_cell.length_c   1.000
_cell.angle_alpha   90.00
_cell.angle_beta   90.00
_cell.angle_gamma   90.00
#
_symmetry.space_group_name_H-M   'P 1'
#
loop_
_entity.id
_entity.type
_entity.pdbx_description
1 polymer ?
#
loop_
_entity_poly.entity_id
_entity_poly.type
_entity_poly.pdbx_seq_one_letter_code
_entity_poly.pdbx_strand_id
1 'polypeptide(L)'
;MSSKVEKEVYKKTMELFDYKCAICGNNNVAAHHIRFGGLYGGRKTYMGNVIPLCEKHHRLVHTNKKKYMPILIKLIDETINRS
;
A
#
# COMPACT_ATOMS: atom_id res chain seq x y z
N MET A 1 -10.97 -11.97 14.74
CA MET A 1 -10.50 -11.71 13.39
C MET A 1 -10.59 -10.25 13.04
N SER A 2 -9.57 -9.78 12.44
CA SER A 2 -9.40 -8.34 12.20
C SER A 2 -9.97 -7.84 10.88
N SER A 3 -10.86 -8.58 10.25
CA SER A 3 -11.36 -8.22 8.92
C SER A 3 -11.99 -6.84 8.87
N LYS A 4 -12.67 -6.42 9.93
CA LYS A 4 -13.28 -5.10 9.99
C LYS A 4 -12.22 -4.00 10.02
N VAL A 5 -11.18 -4.19 10.82
CA VAL A 5 -10.07 -3.23 10.91
C VAL A 5 -9.32 -3.15 9.59
N GLU A 6 -9.10 -4.30 8.95
CA GLU A 6 -8.42 -4.34 7.66
C GLU A 6 -9.20 -3.57 6.60
N LYS A 7 -10.51 -3.75 6.55
CA LYS A 7 -11.36 -3.03 5.59
C LYS A 7 -11.30 -1.52 5.81
N GLU A 8 -11.27 -1.07 7.06
CA GLU A 8 -11.16 0.34 7.37
C GLU A 8 -9.81 0.92 6.93
N VAL A 9 -8.73 0.17 7.15
CA VAL A 9 -7.40 0.59 6.71
C VAL A 9 -7.34 0.69 5.19
N TYR A 10 -7.85 -0.30 4.48
CA TYR A 10 -7.90 -0.27 3.03
C TYR A 10 -8.70 0.94 2.52
N LYS A 11 -9.88 1.15 3.09
CA LYS A 11 -10.74 2.26 2.68
C LYS A 11 -10.07 3.60 2.91
N LYS A 12 -9.53 3.83 4.09
CA LYS A 12 -8.85 5.09 4.41
C LYS A 12 -7.64 5.32 3.52
N THR A 13 -6.86 4.28 3.29
CA THR A 13 -5.69 4.38 2.43
C THR A 13 -6.07 4.71 0.99
N MET A 14 -7.07 4.02 0.47
CA MET A 14 -7.56 4.31 -0.88
C MET A 14 -8.07 5.74 -1.01
N GLU A 15 -8.79 6.23 0.00
CA GLU A 15 -9.28 7.60 0.02
C GLU A 15 -8.15 8.61 -0.01
N LEU A 16 -7.06 8.36 0.71
CA LEU A 16 -5.89 9.24 0.72
C LEU A 16 -5.27 9.41 -0.66
N PHE A 17 -5.36 8.39 -1.50
CA PHE A 17 -4.83 8.43 -2.86
C PHE A 17 -5.90 8.62 -3.93
N ASP A 18 -7.13 9.00 -3.54
CA ASP A 18 -8.25 9.19 -4.46
C ASP A 18 -8.55 7.95 -5.30
N TYR A 19 -8.36 6.76 -4.70
CA TYR A 19 -8.57 5.48 -5.39
C TYR A 19 -7.73 5.34 -6.66
N LYS A 20 -6.53 5.91 -6.63
CA LYS A 20 -5.60 5.89 -7.75
C LYS A 20 -4.26 5.30 -7.35
N CYS A 21 -3.55 4.76 -8.34
CA CYS A 21 -2.20 4.25 -8.13
C CYS A 21 -1.30 5.35 -7.57
N ALA A 22 -0.57 5.04 -6.51
CA ALA A 22 0.31 6.00 -5.86
C ALA A 22 1.46 6.45 -6.76
N ILE A 23 1.79 5.67 -7.77
CA ILE A 23 2.91 5.95 -8.66
C ILE A 23 2.46 6.65 -9.94
N CYS A 24 1.43 6.13 -10.61
CA CYS A 24 1.04 6.65 -11.94
C CYS A 24 -0.36 7.27 -11.99
N GLY A 25 -1.15 7.16 -10.94
CA GLY A 25 -2.49 7.74 -10.93
C GLY A 25 -3.57 6.94 -11.65
N ASN A 26 -3.27 5.72 -12.08
CA ASN A 26 -4.27 4.85 -12.70
C ASN A 26 -5.34 4.51 -11.66
N ASN A 27 -6.62 4.53 -12.06
CA ASN A 27 -7.71 4.27 -11.12
C ASN A 27 -8.10 2.80 -10.99
N ASN A 28 -7.45 1.91 -11.70
CA ASN A 28 -7.65 0.47 -11.57
C ASN A 28 -6.59 -0.09 -10.62
N VAL A 29 -6.85 -0.02 -9.33
CA VAL A 29 -5.84 -0.32 -8.32
C VAL A 29 -6.28 -1.43 -7.37
N ALA A 30 -5.27 -2.05 -6.74
CA ALA A 30 -5.45 -3.00 -5.67
C ALA A 30 -4.54 -2.62 -4.51
N ALA A 31 -4.89 -3.03 -3.31
CA ALA A 31 -4.08 -2.76 -2.13
C ALA A 31 -2.83 -3.64 -2.13
N HIS A 32 -1.69 -3.02 -1.88
CA HIS A 32 -0.39 -3.70 -1.78
C HIS A 32 0.16 -3.51 -0.37
N HIS A 33 0.60 -4.61 0.24
CA HIS A 33 1.25 -4.55 1.55
C HIS A 33 2.74 -4.28 1.33
N ILE A 34 3.24 -3.22 1.94
CA ILE A 34 4.62 -2.79 1.75
C ILE A 34 5.58 -3.72 2.49
N ARG A 35 5.29 -3.99 3.76
CA ARG A 35 6.13 -4.85 4.60
C ARG A 35 5.36 -6.11 4.96
N PHE A 36 6.06 -7.24 4.94
CA PHE A 36 5.48 -8.51 5.36
C PHE A 36 5.90 -8.82 6.78
N GLY A 37 5.06 -9.57 7.50
CA GLY A 37 5.38 -9.99 8.85
C GLY A 37 6.61 -10.91 8.85
N GLY A 38 7.46 -10.79 9.86
CA GLY A 38 8.72 -11.49 9.93
C GLY A 38 8.60 -13.00 10.07
N LEU A 39 8.98 -13.53 11.23
CA LEU A 39 9.01 -14.98 11.48
C LEU A 39 7.70 -15.69 11.23
N TYR A 40 6.60 -15.03 11.45
CA TYR A 40 5.27 -15.63 11.32
C TYR A 40 4.62 -15.36 9.97
N GLY A 41 5.32 -14.69 9.08
CA GLY A 41 4.97 -14.56 7.68
C GLY A 41 3.67 -13.87 7.33
N GLY A 42 2.97 -13.28 8.24
CA GLY A 42 1.69 -12.67 7.96
C GLY A 42 1.80 -11.29 7.33
N ARG A 43 0.75 -10.91 6.60
CA ARG A 43 0.61 -9.53 6.16
C ARG A 43 0.12 -8.71 7.33
N LYS A 44 0.69 -7.54 7.52
CA LYS A 44 0.26 -6.63 8.58
C LYS A 44 -0.48 -5.46 7.96
N THR A 45 -1.78 -5.38 8.23
CA THR A 45 -2.64 -4.32 7.68
C THR A 45 -2.81 -3.22 8.73
N TYR A 46 -2.07 -2.14 8.52
CA TYR A 46 -2.16 -0.94 9.36
C TYR A 46 -1.84 0.28 8.49
N MET A 47 -2.22 1.46 8.97
CA MET A 47 -1.92 2.69 8.24
C MET A 47 -0.42 2.88 8.09
N GLY A 48 0.00 3.12 6.87
CA GLY A 48 1.42 3.24 6.54
C GLY A 48 2.04 1.97 5.98
N ASN A 49 1.30 0.85 5.96
CA ASN A 49 1.81 -0.40 5.39
C ASN A 49 1.02 -0.89 4.18
N VAL A 50 0.02 -0.16 3.77
CA VAL A 50 -0.82 -0.49 2.61
C VAL A 50 -0.80 0.68 1.66
N ILE A 51 -0.69 0.41 0.36
CA ILE A 51 -0.65 1.45 -0.66
C ILE A 51 -1.36 0.96 -1.91
N PRO A 52 -2.13 1.81 -2.61
CA PRO A 52 -2.79 1.39 -3.84
C PRO A 52 -1.80 1.39 -5.00
N LEU A 53 -1.80 0.31 -5.76
CA LEU A 53 -0.97 0.18 -6.95
C LEU A 53 -1.80 -0.41 -8.08
N CYS A 54 -1.59 0.08 -9.30
CA CYS A 54 -2.19 -0.55 -10.47
C CYS A 54 -1.48 -1.87 -10.77
N GLU A 55 -2.08 -2.68 -11.62
CA GLU A 55 -1.52 -4.00 -11.94
C GLU A 55 -0.07 -3.91 -12.42
N LYS A 56 0.22 -2.96 -13.30
CA LYS A 56 1.57 -2.77 -13.83
C LYS A 56 2.60 -2.51 -12.73
N HIS A 57 2.31 -1.53 -11.87
CA HIS A 57 3.23 -1.17 -10.80
C HIS A 57 3.28 -2.21 -9.69
N HIS A 58 2.17 -2.89 -9.45
CA HIS A 58 2.15 -3.99 -8.50
C HIS A 58 3.13 -5.09 -8.93
N ARG A 59 3.15 -5.43 -10.21
CA ARG A 59 4.10 -6.41 -10.75
C ARG A 59 5.53 -5.92 -10.66
N LEU A 60 5.76 -4.65 -11.00
CA LEU A 60 7.10 -4.06 -10.92
C LEU A 60 7.64 -4.08 -9.50
N VAL A 61 6.79 -3.74 -8.54
CA VAL A 61 7.18 -3.76 -7.12
C VAL A 61 7.50 -5.18 -6.67
N HIS A 62 6.71 -6.17 -7.06
CA HIS A 62 6.98 -7.56 -6.71
C HIS A 62 8.31 -8.05 -7.28
N THR A 63 8.65 -7.62 -8.48
CA THR A 63 9.90 -8.01 -9.13
C THR A 63 11.10 -7.28 -8.53
N ASN A 64 10.91 -6.06 -8.05
CA ASN A 64 11.98 -5.19 -7.55
C ASN A 64 11.69 -4.69 -6.13
N LYS A 65 11.39 -5.60 -5.22
CA LYS A 65 10.98 -5.24 -3.85
C LYS A 65 11.96 -4.32 -3.13
N LYS A 66 13.24 -4.64 -3.21
CA LYS A 66 14.27 -3.85 -2.52
C LYS A 66 14.34 -2.42 -3.03
N LYS A 67 14.16 -2.26 -4.34
CA LYS A 67 14.19 -0.94 -4.98
C LYS A 67 12.98 -0.09 -4.61
N TYR A 68 11.80 -0.71 -4.65
CA TYR A 68 10.56 0.05 -4.48
C TYR A 68 10.13 0.23 -3.02
N MET A 69 10.57 -0.64 -2.11
CA MET A 69 10.14 -0.55 -0.72
C MET A 69 10.38 0.84 -0.10
N PRO A 70 11.59 1.43 -0.20
CA PRO A 70 11.79 2.76 0.37
C PRO A 70 10.96 3.83 -0.36
N ILE A 71 10.75 3.68 -1.65
CA ILE A 71 9.92 4.61 -2.42
C ILE A 71 8.48 4.58 -1.92
N LEU A 72 7.93 3.39 -1.73
CA LEU A 72 6.55 3.24 -1.26
C LEU A 72 6.37 3.75 0.16
N ILE A 73 7.33 3.47 1.03
CA ILE A 73 7.32 3.94 2.41
C ILE A 73 7.29 5.47 2.44
N LYS A 74 8.12 6.10 1.63
CA LYS A 74 8.16 7.56 1.54
C LYS A 74 6.84 8.13 1.02
N LEU A 75 6.28 7.52 -0.02
CA LEU A 75 5.01 7.97 -0.59
C LEU A 75 3.88 7.90 0.43
N ILE A 76 3.75 6.79 1.13
CA ILE A 76 2.66 6.62 2.09
C ILE A 76 2.83 7.54 3.30
N ASP A 77 4.06 7.69 3.80
CA ASP A 77 4.34 8.57 4.93
C ASP A 77 4.01 10.02 4.59
N GLU A 78 4.42 10.49 3.42
CA GLU A 78 4.13 11.85 2.98
C GLU A 78 2.63 12.08 2.83
N THR A 79 1.92 11.10 2.28
CA THR A 79 0.49 11.22 2.07
C THR A 79 -0.27 11.24 3.39
N ILE A 80 0.11 10.39 4.34
CA ILE A 80 -0.50 10.39 5.67
C ILE A 80 -0.24 11.73 6.38
N ASN A 81 0.97 12.24 6.28
CA ASN A 81 1.35 13.49 6.95
C ASN A 81 0.66 14.72 6.37
N ARG A 82 0.21 14.65 5.12
CA ARG A 82 -0.54 15.73 4.50
C ARG A 82 -2.02 15.77 4.91
N SER A 83 -2.54 14.64 5.32
CA SER A 83 -3.99 14.52 5.59
C SER A 83 -4.42 14.99 6.99
#